data_72934b21e11e9d12b75bc6efe2f5123a
#
_entry.id   72934b21e11e9d12b75bc6efe2f5123a
#
_cell.length_a   1.000
_cell.length_b   1.000
_cell.length_c   1.000
_cell.angle_alpha   90.00
_cell.angle_beta   90.00
_cell.angle_gamma   90.00
#
_symmetry.space_group_name_H-M   'P 1'
#
loop_
_entity.id
_entity.type
_entity.pdbx_description
1 polymer ?
#
loop_
_entity_poly.entity_id
_entity_poly.type
_entity_poly.pdbx_seq_one_letter_code
_entity_poly.pdbx_strand_id
1 'polypeptide(L)'
;MQQQVQHPPIDLKNTSPVKTFDGGVVFQQGVVLRTVSKFVMGTDEDALLPIPVFYDPATKKILKSSVPKELREELADDLMD
;
A
#
# COMPACT_ATOMS: atom_id res chain seq x y z
N MET A 1 -8.44 11.45 23.50
CA MET A 1 -9.60 10.77 22.97
C MET A 1 -9.36 10.25 21.58
N GLN A 2 -9.75 9.05 21.36
CA GLN A 2 -9.59 8.40 20.10
C GLN A 2 -10.44 9.06 19.02
N GLN A 3 -9.82 9.49 17.96
CA GLN A 3 -10.56 10.01 16.84
C GLN A 3 -11.10 8.86 16.01
N GLN A 4 -12.39 8.75 15.96
CA GLN A 4 -13.04 7.68 15.26
C GLN A 4 -13.34 8.10 13.83
N VAL A 5 -12.87 7.34 12.88
CA VAL A 5 -13.22 7.59 11.50
C VAL A 5 -14.71 7.29 11.33
N GLN A 6 -15.41 8.22 10.74
CA GLN A 6 -16.84 8.09 10.59
C GLN A 6 -17.16 7.36 9.30
N HIS A 7 -17.32 6.06 9.42
CA HIS A 7 -17.77 5.24 8.30
C HIS A 7 -19.20 4.85 8.51
N PRO A 8 -19.99 4.79 7.45
CA PRO A 8 -21.27 4.09 7.58
C PRO A 8 -20.99 2.64 7.96
N PRO A 9 -21.90 2.01 8.68
CA PRO A 9 -21.74 0.59 8.98
C PRO A 9 -21.60 -0.18 7.67
N ILE A 10 -20.63 -1.07 7.63
CA ILE A 10 -20.38 -1.87 6.45
C ILE A 10 -20.80 -3.30 6.71
N ASP A 11 -21.71 -3.79 5.89
CA ASP A 11 -22.11 -5.18 5.92
C ASP A 11 -21.14 -5.95 5.02
N LEU A 12 -20.40 -6.86 5.61
CA LEU A 12 -19.40 -7.61 4.87
C LEU A 12 -19.99 -8.40 3.71
N LYS A 13 -21.28 -8.70 3.77
CA LYS A 13 -21.95 -9.37 2.67
C LYS A 13 -22.02 -8.49 1.44
N ASN A 14 -21.89 -7.19 1.60
CA ASN A 14 -21.95 -6.25 0.48
C ASN A 14 -20.56 -5.88 -0.02
N THR A 15 -19.55 -6.60 0.41
CA THR A 15 -18.19 -6.38 -0.06
C THR A 15 -17.81 -7.48 -1.04
N SER A 16 -16.74 -7.24 -1.76
CA SER A 16 -16.22 -8.22 -2.72
C SER A 16 -14.81 -8.58 -2.37
N PRO A 17 -14.41 -9.82 -2.58
CA PRO A 17 -13.03 -10.22 -2.28
C PRO A 17 -12.06 -9.64 -3.31
N VAL A 18 -10.86 -9.36 -2.83
CA VAL A 18 -9.74 -9.04 -3.71
C VAL A 18 -8.90 -10.31 -3.79
N LYS A 19 -8.57 -10.73 -4.99
CA LYS A 19 -7.89 -12.00 -5.22
C LYS A 19 -6.41 -11.78 -5.48
N THR A 20 -5.60 -12.71 -4.99
CA THR A 20 -4.20 -12.76 -5.33
C THR A 20 -4.06 -13.33 -6.75
N PHE A 21 -2.83 -13.33 -7.25
CA PHE A 21 -2.57 -13.76 -8.62
C PHE A 21 -3.06 -15.19 -8.87
N ASP A 22 -2.91 -16.05 -7.89
CA ASP A 22 -3.29 -17.46 -8.02
C ASP A 22 -4.69 -17.74 -7.48
N GLY A 23 -5.48 -16.72 -7.26
CA GLY A 23 -6.87 -16.87 -6.84
C GLY A 23 -7.07 -16.95 -5.34
N GLY A 24 -6.02 -16.80 -4.56
CA GLY A 24 -6.15 -16.75 -3.11
C GLY A 24 -6.75 -15.44 -2.64
N VAL A 25 -7.02 -15.35 -1.34
CA VAL A 25 -7.68 -14.17 -0.78
C VAL A 25 -6.87 -13.51 0.33
N VAL A 26 -5.70 -14.04 0.65
CA VAL A 26 -4.91 -13.50 1.76
C VAL A 26 -3.74 -12.70 1.21
N PHE A 27 -3.64 -11.47 1.66
CA PHE A 27 -2.53 -10.60 1.35
C PHE A 27 -1.73 -10.35 2.61
N GLN A 28 -0.49 -9.95 2.45
CA GLN A 28 0.33 -9.52 3.57
C GLN A 28 0.60 -8.04 3.45
N GLN A 29 0.78 -7.39 4.59
CA GLN A 29 1.11 -5.98 4.61
C GLN A 29 2.63 -5.83 4.62
N GLY A 30 3.12 -4.99 3.75
CA GLY A 30 4.53 -4.65 3.71
C GLY A 30 4.70 -3.16 3.67
N VAL A 31 5.93 -2.72 3.47
CA VAL A 31 6.26 -1.30 3.44
C VAL A 31 7.18 -1.04 2.27
N VAL A 32 6.81 -0.05 1.47
CA VAL A 32 7.72 0.49 0.45
C VAL A 32 8.41 1.68 1.07
N LEU A 33 9.73 1.69 1.00
CA LEU A 33 10.50 2.79 1.57
C LEU A 33 10.88 3.77 0.48
N ARG A 34 10.63 5.06 0.76
CA ARG A 34 11.04 6.14 -0.13
C ARG A 34 12.02 7.03 0.61
N THR A 35 12.94 7.59 -0.11
CA THR A 35 13.90 8.54 0.46
C THR A 35 13.43 9.95 0.19
N VAL A 36 13.41 10.77 1.22
CA VAL A 36 13.10 12.19 1.08
C VAL A 36 14.39 12.96 1.31
N SER A 37 14.76 13.79 0.33
CA SER A 37 15.98 14.55 0.37
C SER A 37 16.02 15.49 1.57
N LYS A 38 17.18 15.58 2.20
CA LYS A 38 17.36 16.51 3.30
C LYS A 38 17.10 17.95 2.89
N PHE A 39 17.30 18.25 1.63
CA PHE A 39 17.05 19.61 1.14
C PHE A 39 15.57 19.92 1.11
N VAL A 40 14.74 18.92 0.83
CA VAL A 40 13.30 19.08 0.88
C VAL A 40 12.80 19.16 2.31
N MET A 41 13.39 18.36 3.17
CA MET A 41 12.98 18.30 4.57
C MET A 41 13.53 19.44 5.43
N GLY A 42 14.60 20.08 4.98
CA GLY A 42 15.25 21.11 5.77
C GLY A 42 15.99 20.54 6.96
N THR A 43 16.52 19.33 6.83
CA THR A 43 17.22 18.63 7.91
C THR A 43 18.65 18.34 7.48
N ASP A 44 19.42 17.73 8.38
CA ASP A 44 20.82 17.40 8.13
C ASP A 44 21.00 16.13 7.36
N GLU A 45 19.99 15.26 7.33
CA GLU A 45 20.07 13.95 6.70
C GLU A 45 18.84 13.67 5.90
N ASP A 46 19.00 12.82 4.89
CA ASP A 46 17.86 12.31 4.15
C ASP A 46 16.99 11.48 5.08
N ALA A 47 15.69 11.50 4.83
CA ALA A 47 14.74 10.76 5.66
C ALA A 47 14.16 9.60 4.87
N LEU A 48 13.74 8.57 5.59
CA LEU A 48 13.02 7.46 5.00
C LEU A 48 11.53 7.68 5.25
N LEU A 49 10.76 7.47 4.21
CA LEU A 49 9.31 7.57 4.29
C LEU A 49 8.72 6.19 4.03
N PRO A 50 8.15 5.55 5.05
CA PRO A 50 7.51 4.25 4.87
C PRO A 50 6.09 4.41 4.33
N ILE A 51 5.76 3.63 3.33
CA ILE A 51 4.43 3.64 2.72
C ILE A 51 3.88 2.24 2.82
N PRO A 52 2.82 2.04 3.62
CA PRO A 52 2.25 0.69 3.78
C PRO A 52 1.55 0.25 2.49
N VAL A 53 1.76 -0.98 2.12
CA VAL A 53 1.14 -1.59 0.94
C VAL A 53 0.74 -3.01 1.29
N PHE A 54 -0.10 -3.60 0.44
CA PHE A 54 -0.45 -5.00 0.54
C PHE A 54 0.13 -5.72 -0.66
N TYR A 55 0.63 -6.93 -0.43
CA TYR A 55 1.23 -7.69 -1.50
C TYR A 55 0.84 -9.16 -1.42
N ASP A 56 0.91 -9.82 -2.58
CA ASP A 56 0.66 -11.25 -2.70
C ASP A 56 1.89 -11.98 -2.17
N PRO A 57 1.75 -12.77 -1.10
CA PRO A 57 2.93 -13.43 -0.51
C PRO A 57 3.58 -14.45 -1.43
N ALA A 58 2.84 -15.01 -2.38
CA ALA A 58 3.40 -16.01 -3.29
C ALA A 58 4.25 -15.39 -4.39
N THR A 59 3.77 -14.30 -4.98
CA THR A 59 4.47 -13.69 -6.11
C THR A 59 5.27 -12.46 -5.74
N LYS A 60 5.03 -11.90 -4.55
CA LYS A 60 5.61 -10.65 -4.07
C LYS A 60 5.15 -9.44 -4.88
N LYS A 61 4.11 -9.60 -5.66
CA LYS A 61 3.54 -8.48 -6.41
C LYS A 61 2.65 -7.66 -5.50
N ILE A 62 2.70 -6.36 -5.67
CA ILE A 62 2.00 -5.42 -4.80
C ILE A 62 0.61 -5.13 -5.36
N LEU A 63 -0.38 -5.08 -4.48
CA LEU A 63 -1.73 -4.73 -4.87
C LEU A 63 -1.76 -3.27 -5.30
N LYS A 64 -2.12 -3.05 -6.54
CA LYS A 64 -2.03 -1.73 -7.16
C LYS A 64 -2.81 -0.67 -6.39
N SER A 65 -4.01 -1.02 -5.93
CA SER A 65 -4.85 -0.05 -5.24
C SER A 65 -4.30 0.36 -3.88
N SER A 66 -3.33 -0.38 -3.34
CA SER A 66 -2.71 -0.01 -2.07
C SER A 66 -1.53 0.93 -2.27
N VAL A 67 -1.12 1.18 -3.51
CA VAL A 67 0.01 2.04 -3.81
C VAL A 67 -0.50 3.44 -4.14
N PRO A 68 0.11 4.49 -3.57
CA PRO A 68 -0.27 5.85 -3.95
C PRO A 68 -0.18 6.05 -5.45
N LYS A 69 -1.15 6.78 -5.98
CA LYS A 69 -1.25 6.97 -7.42
C LYS A 69 0.05 7.48 -8.02
N GLU A 70 0.73 8.36 -7.30
CA GLU A 70 1.95 8.99 -7.79
C GLU A 70 3.09 8.01 -8.00
N LEU A 71 3.03 6.85 -7.36
CA LEU A 71 4.12 5.87 -7.44
C LEU A 71 3.79 4.69 -8.35
N ARG A 72 2.57 4.63 -8.86
CA ARG A 72 2.15 3.45 -9.62
C ARG A 72 2.93 3.24 -10.90
N GLU A 73 3.27 4.31 -11.57
CA GLU A 73 4.02 4.20 -12.81
C GLU A 73 5.45 3.75 -12.54
N GLU A 74 6.06 4.32 -11.51
CA GLU A 74 7.42 3.96 -11.15
C GLU A 74 7.53 2.51 -10.72
N LEU A 75 6.51 2.00 -10.02
CA LEU A 75 6.51 0.65 -9.49
C LEU A 75 5.77 -0.35 -10.39
N ALA A 76 5.48 0.03 -11.61
CA ALA A 76 4.59 -0.75 -12.47
C ALA A 76 5.01 -2.22 -12.59
N ASP A 77 6.31 -2.50 -12.65
CA ASP A 77 6.79 -3.87 -12.81
C ASP A 77 6.57 -4.72 -11.56
N ASP A 78 6.34 -4.08 -10.42
CA ASP A 78 6.15 -4.77 -9.15
C ASP A 78 4.69 -4.87 -8.75
N LEU A 79 3.79 -4.34 -9.56
CA LEU A 79 2.38 -4.34 -9.22
C LEU A 79 1.67 -5.53 -9.85
N MET A 80 0.62 -5.96 -9.15
CA MET A 80 -0.30 -6.94 -9.72
C MET A 80 -1.15 -6.26 -10.77
N ASP A 81 -1.47 -7.00 -11.78
CA ASP A 81 -2.41 -6.53 -12.79
C ASP A 81 -3.85 -6.61 -12.31
#